data_6760ed01706fcf4a1db4ee1e95ad76a6
#
_entry.id   6760ed01706fcf4a1db4ee1e95ad76a6
#
_cell.length_a   1.000
_cell.length_b   1.000
_cell.length_c   1.000
_cell.angle_alpha   90.00
_cell.angle_beta   90.00
_cell.angle_gamma   90.00
#
_symmetry.space_group_name_H-M   'P 1'
#
loop_
_entity.id
_entity.type
_entity.pdbx_description
1 polymer ?
#
loop_
_entity_poly.entity_id
_entity_poly.type
_entity_poly.pdbx_seq_one_letter_code
_entity_poly.pdbx_strand_id
1 'polypeptide(L)' 'MTGNEQALYAEMQNRGYSYGLCMTALKILSASPQAVSEMLAYLYDEQPSEEMFIAEIAHICEPNEMDFP' A
#
# COMPACT_ATOMS: atom_id res chain seq x y z
N MET A 1 -10.01 5.46 -11.01
CA MET A 1 -9.37 5.44 -9.68
C MET A 1 -10.33 6.00 -8.66
N THR A 2 -10.50 5.31 -7.54
CA THR A 2 -11.41 5.79 -6.51
C THR A 2 -10.78 6.94 -5.74
N GLY A 3 -11.59 7.60 -4.91
CA GLY A 3 -11.08 8.69 -4.09
C GLY A 3 -9.99 8.23 -3.14
N ASN A 4 -10.15 7.06 -2.54
CA ASN A 4 -9.13 6.54 -1.64
C ASN A 4 -7.86 6.17 -2.39
N GLU A 5 -7.98 5.66 -3.59
CA GLU A 5 -6.81 5.36 -4.39
C GLU A 5 -6.05 6.62 -4.77
N GLN A 6 -6.79 7.67 -5.12
CA GLN A 6 -6.15 8.94 -5.42
C GLN A 6 -5.46 9.52 -4.20
N ALA A 7 -6.10 9.43 -3.04
CA ALA A 7 -5.49 9.92 -1.82
C ALA A 7 -4.24 9.13 -1.47
N LEU A 8 -4.28 7.82 -1.67
CA LEU A 8 -3.12 6.98 -1.40
C LEU A 8 -1.96 7.36 -2.31
N TYR A 9 -2.26 7.55 -3.59
CA TYR A 9 -1.22 7.93 -4.55
C TYR A 9 -0.59 9.26 -4.16
N ALA A 10 -1.42 10.23 -3.80
CA ALA A 10 -0.93 11.55 -3.42
C ALA A 10 -0.05 11.47 -2.16
N GLU A 11 -0.46 10.66 -1.19
CA GLU A 11 0.34 10.52 0.02
C GLU A 11 1.68 9.86 -0.26
N MET A 12 1.69 8.85 -1.10
CA MET A 12 2.96 8.21 -1.45
C MET A 12 3.89 9.20 -2.12
N GLN A 13 3.36 10.03 -3.02
CA GLN A 13 4.18 11.03 -3.68
C GLN A 13 4.68 12.08 -2.70
N ASN A 14 3.83 12.49 -1.76
CA ASN A 14 4.22 13.47 -0.76
C ASN A 14 5.38 12.97 0.09
N ARG A 15 5.46 11.69 0.31
CA ARG A 15 6.54 11.13 1.10
C ARG A 15 7.78 10.84 0.29
N GLY A 16 7.77 11.16 -1.00
CA GLY A 16 8.94 10.97 -1.83
C GLY A 16 9.14 9.56 -2.32
N TYR A 17 8.11 8.75 -2.28
CA TYR A 17 8.21 7.38 -2.81
C TYR A 17 8.39 7.43 -4.32
N SER A 18 9.13 6.47 -4.84
CA SER A 18 9.40 6.44 -6.27
C SER A 18 8.11 6.21 -7.05
N TYR A 19 8.11 6.69 -8.29
CA TYR A 19 6.95 6.51 -9.16
C TYR A 19 6.64 5.04 -9.36
N GLY A 20 7.69 4.23 -9.55
CA GLY A 20 7.48 2.80 -9.74
C GLY A 20 6.79 2.15 -8.56
N LEU A 21 7.21 2.53 -7.35
CA LEU A 21 6.56 2.00 -6.17
C LEU A 21 5.11 2.43 -6.09
N CYS A 22 4.85 3.71 -6.38
CA CYS A 22 3.48 4.22 -6.32
C CYS A 22 2.58 3.44 -7.27
N MET A 23 3.02 3.25 -8.49
CA MET A 23 2.18 2.55 -9.47
C MET A 23 2.01 1.09 -9.14
N THR A 24 3.09 0.44 -8.68
CA THR A 24 3.00 -0.97 -8.31
C THR A 24 2.07 -1.16 -7.12
N ALA A 25 2.19 -0.29 -6.14
CA ALA A 25 1.33 -0.39 -4.95
C ALA A 25 -0.13 -0.22 -5.32
N LEU A 26 -0.43 0.77 -6.15
CA LEU A 26 -1.82 0.96 -6.57
C LEU A 26 -2.34 -0.23 -7.33
N LYS A 27 -1.52 -0.78 -8.22
CA LYS A 27 -1.94 -1.92 -9.01
C LYS A 27 -2.28 -3.11 -8.12
N ILE A 28 -1.47 -3.34 -7.10
CA ILE A 28 -1.69 -4.45 -6.20
C ILE A 28 -2.88 -4.19 -5.28
N LEU A 29 -2.92 -3.00 -4.70
CA LEU A 29 -3.90 -2.72 -3.66
C LEU A 29 -5.29 -2.43 -4.20
N SER A 30 -5.38 -2.02 -5.46
CA SER A 30 -6.69 -1.68 -6.01
C SER A 30 -7.61 -2.89 -6.12
N ALA A 31 -7.07 -4.09 -5.96
CA ALA A 31 -7.91 -5.27 -5.94
C ALA A 31 -8.79 -5.34 -4.70
N SER A 32 -8.45 -4.58 -3.65
CA SER A 32 -9.22 -4.61 -2.41
C SER A 32 -9.36 -3.20 -1.86
N PRO A 33 -10.57 -2.62 -1.90
CA PRO A 33 -10.76 -1.29 -1.32
C PRO A 33 -10.37 -1.22 0.14
N GLN A 34 -10.55 -2.31 0.87
CA GLN A 34 -10.16 -2.34 2.27
C GLN A 34 -8.66 -2.22 2.41
N ALA A 35 -7.90 -2.88 1.54
CA ALA A 35 -6.45 -2.78 1.59
C ALA A 35 -5.99 -1.36 1.30
N VAL A 36 -6.62 -0.69 0.35
CA VAL A 36 -6.30 0.70 0.05
C VAL A 36 -6.52 1.56 1.29
N SER A 37 -7.65 1.37 1.94
CA SER A 37 -8.00 2.14 3.12
C SER A 37 -7.00 1.89 4.26
N GLU A 38 -6.63 0.63 4.44
CA GLU A 38 -5.68 0.28 5.51
C GLU A 38 -4.30 0.87 5.26
N MET A 39 -3.86 0.84 4.01
CA MET A 39 -2.55 1.41 3.70
C MET A 39 -2.55 2.92 3.83
N LEU A 40 -3.67 3.56 3.49
CA LEU A 40 -3.77 4.99 3.66
C LEU A 40 -3.66 5.36 5.14
N ALA A 41 -4.36 4.64 6.01
CA ALA A 41 -4.27 4.87 7.44
C ALA A 41 -2.85 4.62 7.95
N TYR A 42 -2.20 3.59 7.42
CA TYR A 42 -0.84 3.26 7.81
C TYR A 42 0.11 4.42 7.47
N LEU A 43 -0.04 4.99 6.29
CA LEU A 43 0.80 6.13 5.90
C LEU A 43 0.60 7.32 6.84
N TYR A 44 -0.63 7.60 7.19
CA TYR A 44 -0.91 8.73 8.08
C TYR A 44 -0.39 8.48 9.48
N ASP A 45 -0.53 7.26 9.99
CA ASP A 45 -0.21 6.98 11.37
C ASP A 45 1.26 6.72 11.59
N GLU A 46 1.89 5.96 10.70
CA GLU A 46 3.24 5.49 10.94
C GLU A 46 4.29 6.24 10.15
N GLN A 47 3.90 6.88 9.06
CA GLN A 47 4.82 7.60 8.19
C GLN A 47 6.05 6.75 7.85
N PRO A 48 5.83 5.57 7.27
CA PRO A 48 6.91 4.61 7.06
C PRO A 48 7.86 5.04 5.95
N SER A 49 9.06 4.46 5.96
CA SER A 49 9.96 4.57 4.83
C SER A 49 9.44 3.71 3.68
N GLU A 50 10.07 3.87 2.50
CA GLU A 50 9.69 3.02 1.37
C GLU A 50 9.84 1.56 1.70
N GLU A 51 10.92 1.19 2.37
CA GLU A 51 11.17 -0.21 2.70
C GLU A 51 10.09 -0.76 3.61
N MET A 52 9.70 0.02 4.60
CA MET A 52 8.65 -0.42 5.51
C MET A 52 7.32 -0.51 4.79
N PHE A 53 7.06 0.42 3.89
CA PHE A 53 5.83 0.41 3.13
C PHE A 53 5.76 -0.83 2.23
N ILE A 54 6.87 -1.15 1.57
CA ILE A 54 6.93 -2.34 0.72
C ILE A 54 6.70 -3.60 1.54
N ALA A 55 7.32 -3.67 2.72
CA ALA A 55 7.14 -4.84 3.58
C ALA A 55 5.69 -4.99 4.01
N GLU A 56 5.03 -3.87 4.28
CA GLU A 56 3.63 -3.92 4.69
C GLU A 56 2.73 -4.37 3.54
N ILE A 57 3.00 -3.91 2.33
CA ILE A 57 2.24 -4.37 1.17
C ILE A 57 2.41 -5.87 1.00
N ALA A 58 3.63 -6.35 1.13
CA ALA A 58 3.89 -7.78 1.00
C ALA A 58 3.13 -8.56 2.07
N HIS A 59 3.08 -8.03 3.28
CA HIS A 59 2.36 -8.69 4.36
C HIS A 59 0.86 -8.75 4.08
N ILE A 60 0.28 -7.66 3.61
CA ILE A 60 -1.14 -7.60 3.34
C ILE A 60 -1.52 -8.51 2.18
N CYS A 61 -0.68 -8.54 1.16
CA CYS A 61 -0.99 -9.30 -0.04
C CYS A 61 -0.52 -10.74 0.03
N GLU A 62 0.14 -11.09 1.10
CA GLU A 62 0.67 -12.43 1.25
C GLU A 62 -0.49 -13.40 1.36
N PRO A 63 -0.52 -14.43 0.54
CA PRO A 63 -1.59 -15.41 0.64
C PRO A 63 -1.43 -16.20 1.91
N ASN A 64 -2.49 -16.85 2.29
CA ASN A 64 -2.51 -17.57 3.55
C ASN A 64 -1.95 -18.93 3.44
N GLU A 65 -0.90 -19.07 2.70
CA GLU A 65 -0.41 -20.40 2.55
C GLU A 65 0.44 -20.81 3.70
N MET A 66 0.62 -19.98 4.62
CA MET A 66 1.31 -20.46 5.76
C MET A 66 0.53 -21.49 6.44
N ASP A 67 -0.69 -21.63 6.09
CA ASP A 67 -1.40 -22.69 6.70
C ASP A 67 -1.18 -23.97 5.99
N PHE A 68 -0.33 -24.00 5.01
CA PHE A 68 -0.14 -25.24 4.37
C PHE A 68 0.56 -26.16 5.30
N PRO A 69 0.46 -27.38 5.07
CA PRO A 69 0.97 -28.42 5.95
C PRO A 69 2.44 -28.39 6.14
#